data_1cc473615f614fceef8444f26a634096
#
_entry.id   1cc473615f614fceef8444f26a634096
#
_cell.length_a   1.000
_cell.length_b   1.000
_cell.length_c   1.000
_cell.angle_alpha   90.00
_cell.angle_beta   90.00
_cell.angle_gamma   90.00
#
_symmetry.space_group_name_H-M   'P 1'
#
loop_
_entity.id
_entity.type
_entity.pdbx_description
1 polymer ?
#
loop_
_entity_poly.entity_id
_entity_poly.type
_entity_poly.pdbx_seq_one_letter_code
_entity_poly.pdbx_strand_id
1 'polypeptide(L)'
;MLASNDVKRLKSILGVALRRGCSVSAIIIRVEQAINGLYTARGNYSERELDIAFLVKSLGGPKLLYALCRSHGLPAYRTITNHRAIPRLIPSGSIPTADEISLNITSFFCPEQRPQLPRSGHSLLIDGIAVDERGCYDRETDEVVGFCREHSAGVERRITGMAAVEYLMDLVHGEDPSLHFGSEASVVAIAAHREDNYQAIPLVVSTKCGTETGKDCAGWLERVITAWKSNEYGEAYNGPIWSVASDGEASLRNTRFRLCMSSEIDKSSPLGLKLARLTGINLWTGPGDITMTADYKHGFKRTSLFLKGTHKHH
;
A
#
# COMPACT_ATOMS: atom_id res chain seq x y z
N MET A 1 6.61 34.96 14.17
CA MET A 1 7.88 34.23 14.26
C MET A 1 8.53 34.31 15.65
N LEU A 2 8.87 35.48 16.16
CA LEU A 2 9.42 35.56 17.52
C LEU A 2 8.37 35.19 18.59
N ALA A 3 7.13 35.66 18.44
CA ALA A 3 6.04 35.35 19.36
C ALA A 3 5.59 33.86 19.28
N SER A 4 5.84 33.18 18.18
CA SER A 4 5.56 31.73 18.01
C SER A 4 6.78 30.87 18.31
N ASN A 5 7.89 31.44 18.77
CA ASN A 5 9.14 30.76 19.08
C ASN A 5 9.76 30.01 17.85
N ASP A 6 9.46 30.48 16.64
CA ASP A 6 9.94 29.87 15.38
C ASP A 6 11.35 30.36 15.01
N VAL A 7 12.29 30.07 15.92
CA VAL A 7 13.71 30.45 15.76
C VAL A 7 14.35 29.76 14.57
N LYS A 8 13.91 28.53 14.24
CA LYS A 8 14.44 27.77 13.10
C LYS A 8 14.14 28.44 11.78
N ARG A 9 12.92 28.94 11.59
CA ARG A 9 12.50 29.64 10.38
C ARG A 9 13.24 30.95 10.19
N LEU A 10 13.43 31.71 11.29
CA LEU A 10 14.24 32.93 11.27
C LEU A 10 15.70 32.64 10.89
N LYS A 11 16.32 31.63 11.51
CA LYS A 11 17.68 31.19 11.15
C LYS A 11 17.80 30.79 9.70
N SER A 12 16.82 30.09 9.15
CA SER A 12 16.78 29.70 7.73
C SER A 12 16.73 30.89 6.80
N ILE A 13 15.89 31.88 7.08
CA ILE A 13 15.77 33.13 6.29
C ILE A 13 17.09 33.91 6.30
N LEU A 14 17.65 34.12 7.49
CA LEU A 14 18.92 34.83 7.66
C LEU A 14 20.08 34.06 7.00
N GLY A 15 20.17 32.75 7.17
CA GLY A 15 21.21 31.92 6.57
C GLY A 15 21.20 31.95 5.05
N VAL A 16 20.02 31.91 4.41
CA VAL A 16 19.91 32.06 2.95
C VAL A 16 20.26 33.45 2.49
N ALA A 17 19.84 34.49 3.20
CA ALA A 17 20.13 35.87 2.87
C ALA A 17 21.63 36.17 2.96
N LEU A 18 22.28 35.70 4.02
CA LEU A 18 23.73 35.88 4.22
C LEU A 18 24.56 35.15 3.14
N ARG A 19 24.22 33.90 2.83
CA ARG A 19 24.90 33.13 1.79
C ARG A 19 24.78 33.79 0.40
N ARG A 20 23.72 34.58 0.18
CA ARG A 20 23.49 35.30 -1.07
C ARG A 20 24.04 36.72 -1.06
N GLY A 21 24.74 37.13 -0.01
CA GLY A 21 25.30 38.47 0.10
C GLY A 21 24.24 39.60 0.11
N CYS A 22 23.03 39.30 0.66
CA CYS A 22 21.97 40.30 0.68
C CYS A 22 22.31 41.47 1.62
N SER A 23 21.95 42.71 1.23
CA SER A 23 22.02 43.86 2.10
C SER A 23 21.09 43.75 3.32
N VAL A 24 21.38 44.49 4.38
CA VAL A 24 20.54 44.54 5.60
C VAL A 24 19.09 44.90 5.27
N SER A 25 18.88 45.88 4.41
CA SER A 25 17.55 46.30 3.94
C SER A 25 16.82 45.16 3.24
N ALA A 26 17.49 44.40 2.38
CA ALA A 26 16.90 43.24 1.72
C ALA A 26 16.57 42.10 2.68
N ILE A 27 17.36 41.95 3.76
CA ILE A 27 17.06 40.98 4.84
C ILE A 27 15.80 41.37 5.58
N ILE A 28 15.65 42.64 5.95
CA ILE A 28 14.46 43.18 6.67
C ILE A 28 13.21 42.94 5.82
N ILE A 29 13.22 43.34 4.55
CA ILE A 29 12.09 43.10 3.62
C ILE A 29 11.72 41.62 3.53
N ARG A 30 12.68 40.72 3.49
CA ARG A 30 12.43 39.28 3.45
C ARG A 30 11.83 38.75 4.74
N VAL A 31 12.27 39.27 5.88
CA VAL A 31 11.69 38.93 7.20
C VAL A 31 10.24 39.43 7.26
N GLU A 32 9.94 40.65 6.83
CA GLU A 32 8.59 41.16 6.70
C GLU A 32 7.71 40.33 5.79
N GLN A 33 8.20 40.01 4.58
CA GLN A 33 7.51 39.14 3.66
C GLN A 33 7.26 37.74 4.23
N ALA A 34 8.20 37.21 5.01
CA ALA A 34 8.04 35.93 5.68
C ALA A 34 7.03 35.97 6.83
N ILE A 35 6.96 37.08 7.57
CA ILE A 35 5.95 37.33 8.61
C ILE A 35 4.55 37.35 7.99
N ASN A 36 4.42 38.00 6.83
CA ASN A 36 3.18 38.12 6.08
C ASN A 36 2.86 36.88 5.22
N GLY A 37 3.63 35.79 5.34
CA GLY A 37 3.42 34.56 4.56
C GLY A 37 3.80 34.66 3.07
N LEU A 38 4.39 35.77 2.63
CA LEU A 38 4.74 36.03 1.22
C LEU A 38 6.11 35.50 0.81
N TYR A 39 6.95 35.16 1.78
CA TYR A 39 8.30 34.63 1.51
C TYR A 39 8.60 33.39 2.32
N THR A 40 9.14 32.39 1.66
CA THR A 40 9.72 31.18 2.27
C THR A 40 11.14 31.01 1.74
N ALA A 41 12.10 30.78 2.65
CA ALA A 41 13.48 30.53 2.29
C ALA A 41 13.58 29.20 1.53
N ARG A 42 13.86 29.25 0.22
CA ARG A 42 13.99 28.04 -0.60
C ARG A 42 15.26 27.27 -0.25
N GLY A 43 15.13 25.97 -0.12
CA GLY A 43 16.28 25.04 -0.07
C GLY A 43 16.78 24.68 1.33
N ASN A 44 16.05 25.00 2.41
CA ASN A 44 16.43 24.67 3.78
C ASN A 44 15.30 23.98 4.56
N TYR A 45 14.50 23.15 3.90
CA TYR A 45 13.49 22.37 4.58
C TYR A 45 14.15 21.19 5.29
N SER A 46 13.74 20.93 6.52
CA SER A 46 14.11 19.71 7.24
C SER A 46 13.34 18.52 6.69
N GLU A 47 13.85 17.31 6.91
CA GLU A 47 13.18 16.06 6.56
C GLU A 47 11.74 16.02 7.12
N ARG A 48 11.57 16.44 8.38
CA ARG A 48 10.25 16.53 9.04
C ARG A 48 9.29 17.49 8.32
N GLU A 49 9.76 18.62 7.82
CA GLU A 49 8.91 19.58 7.08
C GLU A 49 8.52 18.99 5.72
N LEU A 50 9.42 18.26 5.06
CA LEU A 50 9.12 17.53 3.84
C LEU A 50 8.10 16.43 4.09
N ASP A 51 8.21 15.67 5.17
CA ASP A 51 7.26 14.61 5.54
C ASP A 51 5.88 15.18 5.86
N ILE A 52 5.80 16.26 6.64
CA ILE A 52 4.54 16.93 6.95
C ILE A 52 3.87 17.45 5.67
N ALA A 53 4.63 18.10 4.79
CA ALA A 53 4.10 18.61 3.54
C ALA A 53 3.64 17.49 2.60
N PHE A 54 4.36 16.36 2.61
CA PHE A 54 3.95 15.15 1.89
C PHE A 54 2.62 14.60 2.42
N LEU A 55 2.48 14.46 3.73
CA LEU A 55 1.22 14.02 4.37
C LEU A 55 0.07 14.97 4.05
N VAL A 56 0.28 16.28 4.15
CA VAL A 56 -0.72 17.29 3.80
C VAL A 56 -1.15 17.15 2.34
N LYS A 57 -0.20 16.95 1.42
CA LYS A 57 -0.51 16.71 0.00
C LYS A 57 -1.33 15.43 -0.19
N SER A 58 -0.93 14.35 0.49
CA SER A 58 -1.55 13.02 0.31
C SER A 58 -2.96 12.95 0.89
N LEU A 59 -3.20 13.58 2.05
CA LEU A 59 -4.48 13.55 2.74
C LEU A 59 -5.44 14.67 2.29
N GLY A 60 -4.92 15.86 2.07
CA GLY A 60 -5.71 17.07 1.79
C GLY A 60 -5.59 17.60 0.36
N GLY A 61 -4.76 16.96 -0.45
CA GLY A 61 -4.56 17.31 -1.86
C GLY A 61 -3.72 18.57 -2.08
N PRO A 62 -3.46 18.91 -3.36
CA PRO A 62 -2.59 20.03 -3.73
C PRO A 62 -3.14 21.39 -3.32
N LYS A 63 -4.46 21.56 -3.23
CA LYS A 63 -5.08 22.82 -2.81
C LYS A 63 -4.80 23.15 -1.35
N LEU A 64 -4.95 22.16 -0.44
CA LEU A 64 -4.64 22.33 0.97
C LEU A 64 -3.14 22.57 1.15
N LEU A 65 -2.29 21.81 0.48
CA LEU A 65 -0.85 22.05 0.49
C LEU A 65 -0.50 23.47 0.06
N TYR A 66 -1.11 23.98 -1.02
CA TYR A 66 -0.89 25.33 -1.50
C TYR A 66 -1.26 26.38 -0.42
N ALA A 67 -2.41 26.24 0.22
CA ALA A 67 -2.83 27.13 1.30
C ALA A 67 -1.83 27.13 2.47
N LEU A 68 -1.41 25.94 2.93
CA LEU A 68 -0.46 25.79 4.02
C LEU A 68 0.98 26.18 3.64
N CYS A 69 1.37 26.03 2.38
CA CYS A 69 2.62 26.60 1.87
C CYS A 69 2.65 28.11 2.03
N ARG A 70 1.53 28.82 1.75
CA ARG A 70 1.41 30.26 1.90
C ARG A 70 1.31 30.74 3.33
N SER A 71 0.50 30.07 4.15
CA SER A 71 0.22 30.49 5.53
C SER A 71 1.24 30.02 6.56
N HIS A 72 1.78 28.82 6.40
CA HIS A 72 2.68 28.16 7.36
C HIS A 72 4.08 27.92 6.81
N GLY A 73 4.35 28.27 5.55
CA GLY A 73 5.67 28.14 4.92
C GLY A 73 6.10 26.70 4.68
N LEU A 74 5.15 25.76 4.52
CA LEU A 74 5.46 24.39 4.13
C LEU A 74 6.13 24.34 2.76
N PRO A 75 6.90 23.27 2.46
CA PRO A 75 7.45 23.02 1.12
C PRO A 75 6.36 23.04 0.03
N ALA A 76 6.65 23.66 -1.10
CA ALA A 76 5.75 23.65 -2.24
C ALA A 76 5.71 22.25 -2.90
N TYR A 77 4.62 21.97 -3.63
CA TYR A 77 4.40 20.69 -4.32
C TYR A 77 5.65 20.21 -5.10
N ARG A 78 6.24 21.08 -5.93
CA ARG A 78 7.43 20.75 -6.71
C ARG A 78 8.65 20.43 -5.83
N THR A 79 8.78 21.06 -4.67
CA THR A 79 9.86 20.74 -3.73
C THR A 79 9.67 19.34 -3.16
N ILE A 80 8.45 18.98 -2.79
CA ILE A 80 8.15 17.65 -2.25
C ILE A 80 8.42 16.58 -3.30
N THR A 81 7.93 16.75 -4.53
CA THR A 81 8.14 15.77 -5.61
C THR A 81 9.61 15.59 -5.98
N ASN A 82 10.44 16.61 -5.81
CA ASN A 82 11.88 16.51 -6.06
C ASN A 82 12.65 15.85 -4.92
N HIS A 83 12.11 15.86 -3.69
CA HIS A 83 12.78 15.33 -2.49
C HIS A 83 12.16 14.04 -1.95
N ARG A 84 10.97 13.69 -2.40
CA ARG A 84 10.21 12.51 -1.98
C ARG A 84 9.71 11.76 -3.21
N ALA A 85 10.59 11.01 -3.83
CA ALA A 85 10.19 10.00 -4.80
C ALA A 85 9.62 8.81 -4.00
N ILE A 86 8.29 8.71 -3.91
CA ILE A 86 7.64 7.54 -3.34
C ILE A 86 7.36 6.58 -4.48
N PRO A 87 7.78 5.34 -4.35
CA PRO A 87 7.42 4.30 -5.30
C PRO A 87 5.90 4.26 -5.45
N ARG A 88 5.43 4.24 -6.68
CA ARG A 88 4.01 4.14 -6.95
C ARG A 88 3.61 2.68 -7.05
N LEU A 89 2.53 2.33 -6.36
CA LEU A 89 1.86 1.07 -6.57
C LEU A 89 1.05 1.15 -7.86
N ILE A 90 1.28 0.24 -8.78
CA ILE A 90 0.46 0.06 -9.98
C ILE A 90 -0.76 -0.78 -9.60
N PRO A 91 -1.98 -0.23 -9.67
CA PRO A 91 -3.18 -1.00 -9.38
C PRO A 91 -3.48 -1.98 -10.51
N SER A 92 -3.93 -3.17 -10.19
CA SER A 92 -4.36 -4.14 -11.19
C SER A 92 -5.82 -3.87 -11.57
N GLY A 93 -6.05 -3.51 -12.82
CA GLY A 93 -7.38 -3.24 -13.35
C GLY A 93 -8.21 -4.49 -13.65
N SER A 94 -7.58 -5.70 -13.60
CA SER A 94 -8.22 -7.01 -13.68
C SER A 94 -7.58 -7.98 -12.70
N ILE A 95 -7.64 -9.27 -12.96
CA ILE A 95 -6.90 -10.29 -12.18
C ILE A 95 -5.40 -9.95 -12.23
N PRO A 96 -4.72 -9.77 -11.07
CA PRO A 96 -3.32 -9.38 -11.02
C PRO A 96 -2.41 -10.28 -11.84
N THR A 97 -1.60 -9.68 -12.70
CA THR A 97 -0.63 -10.38 -13.53
C THR A 97 0.74 -10.50 -12.85
N ALA A 98 1.55 -11.48 -13.26
CA ALA A 98 2.89 -11.65 -12.73
C ALA A 98 3.78 -10.42 -13.01
N ASP A 99 3.60 -9.78 -14.17
CA ASP A 99 4.39 -8.60 -14.57
C ASP A 99 4.03 -7.37 -13.72
N GLU A 100 2.74 -7.08 -13.49
CA GLU A 100 2.30 -5.98 -12.60
C GLU A 100 2.85 -6.18 -11.17
N ILE A 101 2.75 -7.39 -10.65
CA ILE A 101 3.26 -7.74 -9.32
C ILE A 101 4.78 -7.56 -9.28
N SER A 102 5.50 -8.04 -10.29
CA SER A 102 6.96 -7.93 -10.37
C SER A 102 7.42 -6.48 -10.48
N LEU A 103 6.71 -5.63 -11.25
CA LEU A 103 6.97 -4.20 -11.30
C LEU A 103 6.78 -3.52 -9.94
N ASN A 104 5.72 -3.86 -9.21
CA ASN A 104 5.47 -3.35 -7.87
C ASN A 104 6.57 -3.81 -6.89
N ILE A 105 6.98 -5.08 -6.91
CA ILE A 105 8.09 -5.58 -6.09
C ILE A 105 9.36 -4.76 -6.39
N THR A 106 9.74 -4.63 -7.64
CA THR A 106 10.91 -3.86 -8.06
C THR A 106 10.82 -2.41 -7.61
N SER A 107 9.65 -1.76 -7.81
CA SER A 107 9.43 -0.36 -7.44
C SER A 107 9.62 -0.09 -5.94
N PHE A 108 9.25 -1.02 -5.07
CA PHE A 108 9.32 -0.82 -3.61
C PHE A 108 10.56 -1.41 -2.93
N PHE A 109 11.21 -2.38 -3.56
CA PHE A 109 12.29 -3.16 -2.93
C PHE A 109 13.65 -3.03 -3.62
N CYS A 110 13.77 -2.27 -4.71
CA CYS A 110 15.07 -1.99 -5.30
C CYS A 110 15.97 -1.20 -4.34
N PRO A 111 17.30 -1.34 -4.42
CA PRO A 111 18.27 -0.69 -3.51
C PRO A 111 18.16 0.84 -3.45
N GLU A 112 17.74 1.48 -4.55
CA GLU A 112 17.56 2.92 -4.63
C GLU A 112 16.40 3.43 -3.76
N GLN A 113 15.41 2.58 -3.52
CA GLN A 113 14.23 2.90 -2.71
C GLN A 113 14.38 2.43 -1.27
N ARG A 114 15.12 1.36 -1.05
CA ARG A 114 15.24 0.76 0.27
C ARG A 114 16.63 0.15 0.48
N PRO A 115 17.32 0.53 1.58
CA PRO A 115 18.59 -0.11 1.91
C PRO A 115 18.38 -1.59 2.18
N GLN A 116 19.34 -2.40 1.77
CA GLN A 116 19.29 -3.83 2.05
C GLN A 116 19.33 -4.08 3.57
N LEU A 117 18.30 -4.75 4.03
CA LEU A 117 18.21 -5.23 5.40
C LEU A 117 18.64 -6.71 5.46
N PRO A 118 19.04 -7.23 6.61
CA PRO A 118 19.27 -8.66 6.76
C PRO A 118 18.03 -9.45 6.34
N ARG A 119 18.23 -10.52 5.59
CA ARG A 119 17.13 -11.39 5.10
C ARG A 119 16.34 -11.93 6.29
N SER A 120 15.03 -11.87 6.19
CA SER A 120 14.09 -12.38 7.20
C SER A 120 12.91 -13.05 6.53
N GLY A 121 12.13 -13.82 7.28
CA GLY A 121 10.83 -14.29 6.81
C GLY A 121 9.83 -13.15 6.69
N HIS A 122 8.82 -13.34 5.88
CA HIS A 122 7.77 -12.36 5.63
C HIS A 122 6.38 -12.97 5.80
N SER A 123 5.43 -12.15 6.23
CA SER A 123 3.99 -12.45 6.11
C SER A 123 3.42 -11.78 4.87
N LEU A 124 2.67 -12.52 4.08
CA LEU A 124 1.79 -11.99 3.06
C LEU A 124 0.44 -11.67 3.73
N LEU A 125 0.06 -10.41 3.72
CA LEU A 125 -1.15 -9.90 4.36
C LEU A 125 -2.18 -9.60 3.28
N ILE A 126 -3.43 -10.02 3.48
CA ILE A 126 -4.54 -9.69 2.59
C ILE A 126 -5.70 -9.12 3.40
N ASP A 127 -6.22 -7.98 2.96
CA ASP A 127 -7.36 -7.30 3.56
C ASP A 127 -8.20 -6.61 2.49
N GLY A 128 -9.47 -6.38 2.78
CA GLY A 128 -10.43 -5.69 1.93
C GLY A 128 -10.73 -4.28 2.44
N ILE A 129 -10.78 -3.33 1.52
CA ILE A 129 -11.15 -1.95 1.79
C ILE A 129 -12.38 -1.61 0.94
N ALA A 130 -13.48 -1.19 1.57
CA ALA A 130 -14.64 -0.70 0.84
C ALA A 130 -14.27 0.53 0.01
N VAL A 131 -14.71 0.56 -1.24
CA VAL A 131 -14.46 1.65 -2.18
C VAL A 131 -15.76 2.10 -2.85
N ASP A 132 -15.76 3.33 -3.36
CA ASP A 132 -16.87 3.81 -4.18
C ASP A 132 -16.89 3.05 -5.52
N GLU A 133 -18.06 2.59 -5.92
CA GLU A 133 -18.30 1.88 -7.18
C GLU A 133 -18.21 2.83 -8.37
N ARG A 134 -17.01 3.08 -8.86
CA ARG A 134 -16.75 3.97 -9.99
C ARG A 134 -15.48 3.63 -10.75
N GLY A 135 -15.47 3.97 -12.03
CA GLY A 135 -14.26 3.97 -12.86
C GLY A 135 -13.38 5.19 -12.55
N CYS A 136 -12.08 4.97 -12.46
CA CYS A 136 -11.08 6.02 -12.32
C CYS A 136 -10.05 5.89 -13.44
N TYR A 137 -9.81 6.99 -14.17
CA TYR A 137 -8.77 7.02 -15.18
C TYR A 137 -7.38 7.14 -14.54
N ASP A 138 -6.52 6.19 -14.83
CA ASP A 138 -5.10 6.23 -14.48
C ASP A 138 -4.28 6.80 -15.63
N ARG A 139 -3.66 7.96 -15.39
CA ARG A 139 -2.88 8.70 -16.41
C ARG A 139 -1.56 8.03 -16.80
N GLU A 140 -1.03 7.13 -15.99
CA GLU A 140 0.27 6.52 -16.26
C GLU A 140 0.16 5.28 -17.12
N THR A 141 -0.93 4.54 -16.94
CA THR A 141 -1.23 3.36 -17.75
C THR A 141 -2.15 3.66 -18.92
N ASP A 142 -2.76 4.87 -18.95
CA ASP A 142 -3.85 5.25 -19.86
C ASP A 142 -5.06 4.31 -19.77
N GLU A 143 -5.28 3.69 -18.61
CA GLU A 143 -6.36 2.73 -18.39
C GLU A 143 -7.42 3.25 -17.42
N VAL A 144 -8.63 2.71 -17.52
CA VAL A 144 -9.68 2.85 -16.49
C VAL A 144 -9.54 1.71 -15.50
N VAL A 145 -9.36 2.05 -14.23
CA VAL A 145 -9.34 1.14 -13.08
C VAL A 145 -10.61 1.31 -12.25
N GLY A 146 -10.90 0.35 -11.35
CA GLY A 146 -12.08 0.36 -10.50
C GLY A 146 -13.16 -0.65 -10.92
N PHE A 147 -12.97 -1.35 -12.03
CA PHE A 147 -13.81 -2.48 -12.41
C PHE A 147 -13.49 -3.73 -11.56
N CYS A 148 -14.49 -4.57 -11.38
CA CYS A 148 -14.30 -5.86 -10.75
C CYS A 148 -13.32 -6.73 -11.54
N ARG A 149 -12.27 -7.24 -10.89
CA ARG A 149 -11.19 -7.99 -11.54
C ARG A 149 -11.65 -9.23 -12.29
N GLU A 150 -12.70 -9.90 -11.82
CA GLU A 150 -13.25 -11.09 -12.49
C GLU A 150 -13.92 -10.73 -13.81
N HIS A 151 -14.76 -9.67 -13.78
CA HIS A 151 -15.57 -9.26 -14.93
C HIS A 151 -14.80 -8.40 -15.94
N SER A 152 -13.65 -7.85 -15.55
CA SER A 152 -12.76 -7.10 -16.45
C SER A 152 -11.67 -7.96 -17.08
N ALA A 153 -11.65 -9.27 -16.82
CA ALA A 153 -10.70 -10.18 -17.47
C ALA A 153 -10.95 -10.23 -18.97
N GLY A 154 -9.92 -9.87 -19.77
CA GLY A 154 -10.02 -9.82 -21.24
C GLY A 154 -10.69 -8.56 -21.80
N VAL A 155 -11.14 -7.62 -20.97
CA VAL A 155 -11.69 -6.34 -21.43
C VAL A 155 -10.54 -5.36 -21.67
N GLU A 156 -10.51 -4.71 -22.86
CA GLU A 156 -9.60 -3.61 -23.14
C GLU A 156 -10.03 -2.38 -22.36
N ARG A 157 -9.18 -1.90 -21.46
CA ARG A 157 -9.47 -0.77 -20.57
C ARG A 157 -8.67 0.48 -20.91
N ARG A 158 -7.79 0.40 -21.90
CA ARG A 158 -6.96 1.54 -22.32
C ARG A 158 -7.78 2.54 -23.08
N ILE A 159 -7.66 3.80 -22.73
CA ILE A 159 -8.37 4.90 -23.38
C ILE A 159 -7.50 5.43 -24.53
N THR A 160 -7.79 4.94 -25.72
CA THR A 160 -7.13 5.37 -26.96
C THR A 160 -7.91 6.48 -27.69
N GLY A 161 -9.15 6.78 -27.25
CA GLY A 161 -10.03 7.77 -27.82
C GLY A 161 -11.47 7.63 -27.34
N MET A 162 -12.38 8.42 -27.87
CA MET A 162 -13.79 8.44 -27.45
C MET A 162 -14.48 7.08 -27.63
N ALA A 163 -14.20 6.38 -28.71
CA ALA A 163 -14.77 5.05 -28.98
C ALA A 163 -14.43 4.03 -27.87
N ALA A 164 -13.24 4.11 -27.27
CA ALA A 164 -12.88 3.24 -26.14
C ALA A 164 -13.70 3.59 -24.89
N VAL A 165 -14.02 4.86 -24.66
CA VAL A 165 -14.89 5.29 -23.56
C VAL A 165 -16.31 4.79 -23.78
N GLU A 166 -16.86 5.00 -24.98
CA GLU A 166 -18.20 4.54 -25.36
C GLU A 166 -18.34 3.01 -25.22
N TYR A 167 -17.34 2.26 -25.66
CA TYR A 167 -17.26 0.81 -25.48
C TYR A 167 -17.34 0.40 -24.01
N LEU A 168 -16.54 1.00 -23.13
CA LEU A 168 -16.58 0.70 -21.69
C LEU A 168 -17.90 1.11 -21.06
N MET A 169 -18.47 2.24 -21.46
CA MET A 169 -19.78 2.69 -20.98
C MET A 169 -20.90 1.72 -21.38
N ASP A 170 -20.84 1.18 -22.59
CA ASP A 170 -21.82 0.20 -23.06
C ASP A 170 -21.71 -1.13 -22.29
N LEU A 171 -20.49 -1.60 -22.00
CA LEU A 171 -20.26 -2.79 -21.17
C LEU A 171 -20.79 -2.63 -19.74
N VAL A 172 -20.82 -1.42 -19.19
CA VAL A 172 -21.28 -1.16 -17.81
C VAL A 172 -22.78 -0.82 -17.75
N HIS A 173 -23.31 -0.06 -18.72
CA HIS A 173 -24.64 0.54 -18.69
C HIS A 173 -25.52 0.17 -19.87
N GLY A 174 -25.04 -0.67 -20.79
CA GLY A 174 -25.80 -1.15 -21.94
C GLY A 174 -26.99 -2.05 -21.55
N GLU A 175 -27.68 -2.57 -22.55
CA GLU A 175 -28.83 -3.46 -22.35
C GLU A 175 -28.48 -4.79 -21.66
N ASP A 176 -27.26 -5.30 -21.89
CA ASP A 176 -26.73 -6.53 -21.26
C ASP A 176 -25.36 -6.24 -20.62
N PRO A 177 -25.32 -5.64 -19.41
CA PRO A 177 -24.10 -5.23 -18.78
C PRO A 177 -23.26 -6.46 -18.36
N SER A 178 -22.06 -6.52 -18.90
CA SER A 178 -21.09 -7.60 -18.63
C SER A 178 -19.94 -7.17 -17.72
N LEU A 179 -19.78 -5.86 -17.51
CA LEU A 179 -18.72 -5.27 -16.69
C LEU A 179 -19.33 -4.54 -15.50
N HIS A 180 -18.81 -4.80 -14.30
CA HIS A 180 -19.27 -4.12 -13.08
C HIS A 180 -18.12 -3.36 -12.42
N PHE A 181 -18.46 -2.33 -11.65
CA PHE A 181 -17.51 -1.71 -10.74
C PHE A 181 -17.26 -2.61 -9.53
N GLY A 182 -16.07 -2.52 -8.96
CA GLY A 182 -15.76 -3.16 -7.69
C GLY A 182 -16.29 -2.34 -6.52
N SER A 183 -16.89 -3.01 -5.55
CA SER A 183 -17.35 -2.41 -4.28
C SER A 183 -16.31 -2.51 -3.17
N GLU A 184 -15.29 -3.34 -3.36
CA GLU A 184 -14.21 -3.57 -2.41
C GLU A 184 -12.88 -3.68 -3.16
N ALA A 185 -11.83 -3.06 -2.64
CA ALA A 185 -10.46 -3.24 -3.10
C ALA A 185 -9.73 -4.23 -2.20
N SER A 186 -9.27 -5.35 -2.74
CA SER A 186 -8.33 -6.24 -2.05
C SER A 186 -6.94 -5.64 -2.10
N VAL A 187 -6.33 -5.48 -0.94
CA VAL A 187 -4.93 -5.05 -0.79
C VAL A 187 -4.12 -6.24 -0.32
N VAL A 188 -3.09 -6.59 -1.09
CA VAL A 188 -2.09 -7.57 -0.67
C VAL A 188 -0.81 -6.83 -0.35
N ALA A 189 -0.32 -7.01 0.87
CA ALA A 189 0.91 -6.40 1.35
C ALA A 189 1.86 -7.44 1.90
N ILE A 190 3.14 -7.12 1.92
CA ILE A 190 4.17 -7.96 2.53
C ILE A 190 4.81 -7.24 3.71
N ALA A 191 4.99 -7.94 4.82
CA ALA A 191 5.60 -7.42 6.03
C ALA A 191 6.70 -8.35 6.53
N ALA A 192 7.87 -7.80 6.85
CA ALA A 192 8.98 -8.58 7.39
C ALA A 192 8.73 -8.96 8.85
N HIS A 193 9.11 -10.16 9.26
CA HIS A 193 9.14 -10.60 10.66
C HIS A 193 10.36 -9.98 11.36
N ARG A 194 10.27 -8.70 11.69
CA ARG A 194 11.34 -7.93 12.31
C ARG A 194 10.78 -7.01 13.39
N GLU A 195 11.48 -6.86 14.49
CA GLU A 195 11.10 -5.98 15.61
C GLU A 195 11.34 -4.49 15.28
N ASP A 196 12.34 -4.22 14.44
CA ASP A 196 12.75 -2.86 14.06
C ASP A 196 12.03 -2.32 12.82
N ASN A 197 11.19 -3.11 12.17
CA ASN A 197 10.49 -2.71 10.95
C ASN A 197 9.14 -3.40 10.80
N TYR A 198 8.08 -2.69 11.23
CA TYR A 198 6.68 -3.14 11.16
C TYR A 198 5.93 -2.66 9.92
N GLN A 199 6.63 -2.22 8.88
CA GLN A 199 5.99 -1.70 7.68
C GLN A 199 5.41 -2.85 6.85
N ALA A 200 4.11 -2.78 6.57
CA ALA A 200 3.48 -3.57 5.52
C ALA A 200 3.56 -2.79 4.20
N ILE A 201 4.15 -3.40 3.18
CA ILE A 201 4.36 -2.78 1.87
C ILE A 201 3.38 -3.40 0.90
N PRO A 202 2.47 -2.61 0.29
CA PRO A 202 1.50 -3.13 -0.66
C PRO A 202 2.18 -3.60 -1.94
N LEU A 203 1.79 -4.77 -2.43
CA LEU A 203 2.24 -5.36 -3.69
C LEU A 203 1.13 -5.39 -4.74
N VAL A 204 -0.12 -5.52 -4.28
CA VAL A 204 -1.29 -5.58 -5.15
C VAL A 204 -2.42 -4.76 -4.56
N VAL A 205 -3.09 -4.01 -5.42
CA VAL A 205 -4.42 -3.44 -5.16
C VAL A 205 -5.29 -3.77 -6.37
N SER A 206 -6.39 -4.47 -6.14
CA SER A 206 -7.33 -4.85 -7.20
C SER A 206 -8.75 -4.91 -6.65
N THR A 207 -9.72 -4.42 -7.40
CA THR A 207 -11.12 -4.32 -6.98
C THR A 207 -11.90 -5.60 -7.28
N LYS A 208 -12.86 -5.93 -6.41
CA LYS A 208 -13.79 -7.06 -6.55
C LYS A 208 -15.23 -6.63 -6.29
N CYS A 209 -16.22 -7.37 -6.77
CA CYS A 209 -17.64 -7.14 -6.54
C CYS A 209 -18.28 -8.12 -5.53
N GLY A 210 -17.49 -8.97 -4.88
CA GLY A 210 -17.97 -9.92 -3.87
C GLY A 210 -18.39 -11.29 -4.40
N THR A 211 -18.33 -11.54 -5.70
CA THR A 211 -18.64 -12.87 -6.31
C THR A 211 -17.44 -13.82 -6.27
N GLU A 212 -16.24 -13.30 -6.04
CA GLU A 212 -15.00 -14.07 -6.07
C GLU A 212 -14.99 -15.21 -5.06
N THR A 213 -14.70 -16.41 -5.56
CA THR A 213 -14.56 -17.58 -4.69
C THR A 213 -13.17 -17.64 -4.02
N GLY A 214 -13.08 -18.36 -2.89
CA GLY A 214 -11.77 -18.59 -2.28
C GLY A 214 -10.81 -19.40 -3.15
N LYS A 215 -11.30 -20.12 -4.17
CA LYS A 215 -10.46 -20.80 -5.16
C LYS A 215 -9.82 -19.79 -6.12
N ASP A 216 -10.60 -18.86 -6.63
CA ASP A 216 -10.13 -17.85 -7.58
C ASP A 216 -9.14 -16.91 -6.89
N CYS A 217 -9.46 -16.51 -5.65
CA CYS A 217 -8.56 -15.72 -4.81
C CYS A 217 -7.24 -16.46 -4.54
N ALA A 218 -7.26 -17.75 -4.23
CA ALA A 218 -6.05 -18.55 -4.06
C ALA A 218 -5.20 -18.58 -5.33
N GLY A 219 -5.84 -18.74 -6.49
CA GLY A 219 -5.14 -18.83 -7.77
C GLY A 219 -4.35 -17.57 -8.14
N TRP A 220 -4.86 -16.37 -7.88
CA TRP A 220 -4.08 -15.17 -8.15
C TRP A 220 -3.10 -14.83 -7.01
N LEU A 221 -3.36 -15.22 -5.76
CA LEU A 221 -2.39 -15.10 -4.67
C LEU A 221 -1.17 -16.01 -4.86
N GLU A 222 -1.33 -17.18 -5.45
CA GLU A 222 -0.20 -18.04 -5.86
C GLU A 222 0.73 -17.32 -6.83
N ARG A 223 0.19 -16.47 -7.71
CA ARG A 223 1.01 -15.63 -8.61
C ARG A 223 1.81 -14.60 -7.82
N VAL A 224 1.25 -14.01 -6.74
CA VAL A 224 1.99 -13.08 -5.86
C VAL A 224 3.16 -13.80 -5.20
N ILE A 225 2.92 -14.98 -4.64
CA ILE A 225 3.96 -15.80 -4.00
C ILE A 225 5.05 -16.18 -5.03
N THR A 226 4.64 -16.59 -6.21
CA THR A 226 5.56 -16.97 -7.29
C THR A 226 6.36 -15.76 -7.78
N ALA A 227 5.73 -14.61 -7.99
CA ALA A 227 6.41 -13.39 -8.40
C ALA A 227 7.41 -12.92 -7.34
N TRP A 228 7.06 -12.99 -6.04
CA TRP A 228 8.00 -12.70 -4.96
C TRP A 228 9.21 -13.63 -5.00
N LYS A 229 8.99 -14.91 -5.23
CA LYS A 229 10.05 -15.92 -5.29
C LYS A 229 10.99 -15.75 -6.48
N SER A 230 10.46 -15.35 -7.63
CA SER A 230 11.21 -15.22 -8.88
C SER A 230 11.85 -13.84 -9.10
N ASN A 231 11.32 -12.77 -8.47
CA ASN A 231 11.85 -11.43 -8.62
C ASN A 231 13.19 -11.28 -7.89
N GLU A 232 14.16 -10.60 -8.52
CA GLU A 232 15.50 -10.37 -7.95
C GLU A 232 15.49 -9.65 -6.58
N TYR A 233 14.54 -8.72 -6.38
CA TYR A 233 14.35 -7.99 -5.13
C TYR A 233 13.33 -8.64 -4.17
N GLY A 234 12.81 -9.80 -4.53
CA GLY A 234 11.90 -10.58 -3.70
C GLY A 234 12.63 -11.51 -2.70
N GLU A 235 12.36 -12.81 -2.81
CA GLU A 235 12.87 -13.81 -1.87
C GLU A 235 14.40 -13.86 -1.80
N ALA A 236 15.07 -13.78 -2.94
CA ALA A 236 16.54 -13.85 -2.98
C ALA A 236 17.19 -12.70 -2.21
N TYR A 237 16.62 -11.51 -2.30
CA TYR A 237 17.16 -10.29 -1.69
C TYR A 237 16.65 -10.06 -0.27
N ASN A 238 15.35 -10.20 -0.03
CA ASN A 238 14.70 -9.86 1.24
C ASN A 238 14.40 -11.08 2.12
N GLY A 239 14.18 -12.25 1.56
CA GLY A 239 13.87 -13.49 2.25
C GLY A 239 12.50 -14.08 1.91
N PRO A 240 12.21 -15.32 2.36
CA PRO A 240 11.03 -16.07 1.97
C PRO A 240 9.73 -15.57 2.61
N ILE A 241 8.59 -15.91 2.00
CA ILE A 241 7.29 -15.78 2.64
C ILE A 241 7.10 -17.02 3.55
N TRP A 242 6.87 -16.77 4.84
CA TRP A 242 6.62 -17.83 5.83
C TRP A 242 5.13 -18.00 6.15
N SER A 243 4.34 -16.96 5.97
CA SER A 243 2.92 -17.05 6.31
C SER A 243 2.03 -16.20 5.41
N VAL A 244 0.76 -16.61 5.33
CA VAL A 244 -0.33 -15.83 4.74
C VAL A 244 -1.31 -15.47 5.84
N ALA A 245 -1.58 -14.19 6.02
CA ALA A 245 -2.48 -13.67 7.02
C ALA A 245 -3.66 -12.93 6.38
N SER A 246 -4.86 -13.14 6.90
CA SER A 246 -6.05 -12.38 6.54
C SER A 246 -6.99 -12.27 7.73
N ASP A 247 -8.04 -11.50 7.57
CA ASP A 247 -9.16 -11.49 8.49
C ASP A 247 -9.93 -12.83 8.49
N GLY A 248 -11.05 -12.85 9.18
CA GLY A 248 -11.88 -14.07 9.27
C GLY A 248 -13.00 -14.14 8.25
N GLU A 249 -13.00 -13.41 7.15
CA GLU A 249 -13.96 -13.55 6.05
C GLU A 249 -13.97 -14.97 5.50
N ALA A 250 -15.14 -15.49 5.11
CA ALA A 250 -15.30 -16.89 4.71
C ALA A 250 -14.49 -17.23 3.44
N SER A 251 -14.49 -16.33 2.45
CA SER A 251 -13.72 -16.48 1.21
C SER A 251 -12.22 -16.52 1.51
N LEU A 252 -11.71 -15.60 2.34
CA LEU A 252 -10.30 -15.52 2.71
C LEU A 252 -9.84 -16.70 3.60
N ARG A 253 -10.74 -17.25 4.44
CA ARG A 253 -10.44 -18.51 5.17
C ARG A 253 -10.27 -19.69 4.20
N ASN A 254 -11.15 -19.80 3.21
CA ASN A 254 -11.04 -20.83 2.17
C ASN A 254 -9.76 -20.64 1.34
N THR A 255 -9.44 -19.41 0.97
CA THR A 255 -8.20 -19.04 0.27
C THR A 255 -6.97 -19.51 1.04
N ARG A 256 -6.85 -19.15 2.33
CA ARG A 256 -5.72 -19.59 3.17
C ARG A 256 -5.65 -21.09 3.34
N PHE A 257 -6.81 -21.75 3.50
CA PHE A 257 -6.86 -23.22 3.55
C PHE A 257 -6.25 -23.83 2.29
N ARG A 258 -6.62 -23.34 1.11
CA ARG A 258 -6.07 -23.83 -0.17
C ARG A 258 -4.59 -23.59 -0.32
N LEU A 259 -4.11 -22.42 0.09
CA LEU A 259 -2.70 -22.03 -0.04
C LEU A 259 -1.79 -22.71 0.98
N CYS A 260 -2.27 -22.93 2.21
CA CYS A 260 -1.42 -23.31 3.34
C CYS A 260 -1.71 -24.70 3.91
N MET A 261 -2.59 -25.50 3.27
CA MET A 261 -2.99 -26.82 3.78
C MET A 261 -2.85 -27.89 2.69
N SER A 262 -1.76 -27.82 1.90
CA SER A 262 -1.55 -28.74 0.77
C SER A 262 -0.80 -30.01 1.15
N SER A 263 0.07 -29.97 2.16
CA SER A 263 0.88 -31.11 2.60
C SER A 263 1.15 -31.07 4.09
N GLU A 264 1.26 -32.23 4.72
CA GLU A 264 1.73 -32.33 6.10
C GLU A 264 3.27 -32.26 6.11
N ILE A 265 3.83 -31.52 7.08
CA ILE A 265 5.29 -31.43 7.28
C ILE A 265 5.82 -32.84 7.55
N ASP A 266 6.90 -33.20 6.91
CA ASP A 266 7.62 -34.44 7.21
C ASP A 266 8.07 -34.44 8.69
N LYS A 267 7.46 -35.33 9.47
CA LYS A 267 7.74 -35.47 10.90
C LYS A 267 9.17 -35.91 11.21
N SER A 268 9.89 -36.45 10.23
CA SER A 268 11.29 -36.82 10.32
C SER A 268 12.26 -35.66 10.04
N SER A 269 11.76 -34.58 9.43
CA SER A 269 12.56 -33.37 9.18
C SER A 269 12.96 -32.67 10.48
N PRO A 270 14.05 -31.87 10.50
CA PRO A 270 14.46 -31.12 11.69
C PRO A 270 13.37 -30.21 12.26
N LEU A 271 12.53 -29.64 11.41
CA LEU A 271 11.37 -28.83 11.80
C LEU A 271 10.24 -29.73 12.34
N GLY A 272 9.89 -30.80 11.62
CA GLY A 272 8.88 -31.76 12.03
C GLY A 272 9.14 -32.40 13.38
N LEU A 273 10.39 -32.78 13.67
CA LEU A 273 10.78 -33.31 14.97
C LEU A 273 10.56 -32.34 16.14
N LYS A 274 10.67 -31.04 15.89
CA LYS A 274 10.40 -29.99 16.89
C LYS A 274 8.90 -29.77 17.06
N LEU A 275 8.17 -29.64 15.97
CA LEU A 275 6.75 -29.28 15.96
C LEU A 275 5.85 -30.46 16.38
N ALA A 276 6.18 -31.69 16.02
CA ALA A 276 5.40 -32.88 16.37
C ALA A 276 5.31 -33.14 17.89
N ARG A 277 6.18 -32.52 18.69
CA ARG A 277 6.16 -32.59 20.16
C ARG A 277 5.17 -31.63 20.79
N LEU A 278 4.65 -30.67 20.02
CA LEU A 278 3.72 -29.66 20.51
C LEU A 278 2.28 -30.11 20.25
N THR A 279 1.53 -30.31 21.32
CA THR A 279 0.12 -30.73 21.22
C THR A 279 -0.74 -29.60 20.67
N GLY A 280 -1.65 -29.92 19.74
CA GLY A 280 -2.61 -28.97 19.17
C GLY A 280 -2.06 -28.09 18.04
N ILE A 281 -0.81 -28.28 17.62
CA ILE A 281 -0.28 -27.58 16.46
C ILE A 281 -0.70 -28.30 15.18
N ASN A 282 -1.15 -27.51 14.22
CA ASN A 282 -1.41 -27.96 12.87
C ASN A 282 -0.07 -28.14 12.11
N LEU A 283 0.17 -29.33 11.60
CA LEU A 283 1.38 -29.67 10.86
C LEU A 283 1.22 -29.53 9.32
N TRP A 284 0.09 -29.04 8.86
CA TRP A 284 -0.12 -28.79 7.43
C TRP A 284 0.44 -27.45 7.01
N THR A 285 1.08 -27.44 5.84
CA THR A 285 1.70 -26.26 5.21
C THR A 285 1.37 -26.21 3.74
N GLY A 286 1.57 -25.05 3.15
CA GLY A 286 1.58 -24.82 1.71
C GLY A 286 2.97 -25.06 1.10
N PRO A 287 3.09 -24.87 -0.22
CA PRO A 287 4.36 -24.99 -0.94
C PRO A 287 5.44 -24.09 -0.34
N GLY A 288 6.60 -24.67 0.00
CA GLY A 288 7.70 -23.93 0.64
C GLY A 288 7.48 -23.68 2.13
N ASP A 289 6.72 -24.56 2.80
CA ASP A 289 6.41 -24.51 4.23
C ASP A 289 5.64 -23.25 4.67
N ILE A 290 4.88 -22.64 3.75
CA ILE A 290 4.06 -21.48 4.07
C ILE A 290 2.92 -21.89 5.00
N THR A 291 2.76 -21.16 6.11
CA THR A 291 1.74 -21.38 7.12
C THR A 291 0.62 -20.34 7.04
N MET A 292 -0.54 -20.64 7.61
CA MET A 292 -1.61 -19.65 7.73
C MET A 292 -1.58 -18.98 9.10
N THR A 293 -1.82 -17.65 9.09
CA THR A 293 -1.93 -16.83 10.28
C THR A 293 -3.28 -16.10 10.29
N ALA A 294 -3.85 -15.84 11.46
CA ALA A 294 -5.08 -15.09 11.61
C ALA A 294 -4.78 -13.69 12.16
N ASP A 295 -5.58 -12.69 11.78
CA ASP A 295 -5.57 -11.41 12.47
C ASP A 295 -6.18 -11.56 13.87
N TYR A 296 -5.33 -11.44 14.87
CA TYR A 296 -5.71 -11.58 16.29
C TYR A 296 -6.78 -10.56 16.71
N LYS A 297 -6.80 -9.34 16.17
CA LYS A 297 -7.82 -8.35 16.50
C LYS A 297 -9.21 -8.83 16.13
N HIS A 298 -9.35 -9.45 14.97
CA HIS A 298 -10.61 -10.04 14.52
C HIS A 298 -10.98 -11.28 15.35
N GLY A 299 -10.01 -12.09 15.74
CA GLY A 299 -10.20 -13.20 16.68
C GLY A 299 -10.77 -12.73 18.01
N PHE A 300 -10.16 -11.73 18.65
CA PHE A 300 -10.65 -11.15 19.90
C PHE A 300 -12.03 -10.50 19.79
N LYS A 301 -12.30 -9.76 18.69
CA LYS A 301 -13.62 -9.17 18.44
C LYS A 301 -14.71 -10.26 18.37
N ARG A 302 -14.48 -11.36 17.66
CA ARG A 302 -15.43 -12.47 17.54
C ARG A 302 -15.67 -13.16 18.89
N THR A 303 -14.62 -13.45 19.66
CA THR A 303 -14.72 -14.02 21.00
C THR A 303 -15.50 -13.09 21.94
N SER A 304 -15.22 -11.79 21.90
CA SER A 304 -15.95 -10.79 22.69
C SER A 304 -17.44 -10.70 22.33
N LEU A 305 -17.77 -10.79 21.03
CA LEU A 305 -19.17 -10.80 20.59
C LEU A 305 -19.90 -12.10 21.02
N PHE A 306 -19.23 -13.25 20.95
CA PHE A 306 -19.75 -14.51 21.43
C PHE A 306 -20.05 -14.46 22.92
N LEU A 307 -19.12 -13.98 23.75
CA LEU A 307 -19.31 -13.84 25.19
C LEU A 307 -20.42 -12.83 25.54
N LYS A 308 -20.62 -11.77 24.78
CA LYS A 308 -21.74 -10.83 24.97
C LYS A 308 -23.08 -11.42 24.54
N GLY A 309 -23.11 -12.29 23.54
CA GLY A 309 -24.32 -12.96 23.06
C GLY A 309 -24.87 -13.97 24.06
N THR A 310 -23.99 -14.65 24.80
CA THR A 310 -24.41 -15.64 25.84
C THR A 310 -25.04 -15.01 27.08
N HIS A 311 -24.90 -13.70 27.31
CA HIS A 311 -25.54 -12.99 28.43
C HIS A 311 -26.96 -12.45 28.13
N LYS A 312 -27.51 -12.68 26.95
CA LYS A 312 -28.87 -12.21 26.58
C LYS A 312 -29.97 -13.29 26.75
N HIS A 313 -29.64 -14.43 27.28
CA HIS A 313 -30.61 -15.52 27.54
C HIS A 313 -30.61 -15.96 29.02
N HIS A 314 -30.83 -14.99 29.92
CA HIS A 314 -31.30 -15.27 31.30
C HIS A 314 -32.23 -14.15 31.75
#